data_6bf6908d158b28191a02b6df981d23ab
#
_entry.id   6bf6908d158b28191a02b6df981d23ab
#
_cell.length_a   1.000
_cell.length_b   1.000
_cell.length_c   1.000
_cell.angle_alpha   90.00
_cell.angle_beta   90.00
_cell.angle_gamma   90.00
#
_symmetry.space_group_name_H-M   'P 1'
#
loop_
_entity.id
_entity.type
_entity.pdbx_description
1 polymer ?
#
loop_
_entity_poly.entity_id
_entity_poly.type
_entity_poly.pdbx_seq_one_letter_code
_entity_poly.pdbx_strand_id
1 'polypeptide(L)'
;MMLLALIIYFRKFYGVLVPLIGACIQTVWGMGWVGWWGFNLDPLILVIPLLITARSISHAVQMIERYFEELEVTQDQEKSAYTCLKDLFLPGVTGVISDAGGILVLSVATIPLIEKLAYYGSFWAF
;
A
#
# COMPACT_ATOMS: atom_id res chain seq x y z
N MET A 1 -16.81 -0.02 4.95
CA MET A 1 -17.07 -1.16 4.06
C MET A 1 -15.85 -2.08 3.91
N MET A 2 -14.64 -1.57 3.67
CA MET A 2 -13.42 -2.39 3.47
C MET A 2 -13.06 -3.27 4.69
N LEU A 3 -13.14 -2.73 5.92
CA LEU A 3 -12.93 -3.50 7.16
C LEU A 3 -13.95 -4.65 7.34
N LEU A 4 -15.21 -4.41 7.00
CA LEU A 4 -16.24 -5.45 7.06
C LEU A 4 -15.95 -6.58 6.07
N ALA A 5 -15.51 -6.25 4.85
CA ALA A 5 -15.13 -7.25 3.86
C ALA A 5 -13.94 -8.09 4.35
N LEU A 6 -12.92 -7.47 4.93
CA LEU A 6 -11.75 -8.16 5.50
C LEU A 6 -12.13 -9.10 6.66
N ILE A 7 -13.02 -8.67 7.56
CA ILE A 7 -13.48 -9.48 8.70
C ILE A 7 -14.26 -10.69 8.20
N ILE A 8 -15.13 -10.50 7.20
CA ILE A 8 -15.96 -11.57 6.63
C ILE A 8 -15.09 -12.58 5.85
N TYR A 9 -14.10 -12.08 5.11
CA TYR A 9 -13.26 -12.89 4.23
C TYR A 9 -12.26 -13.76 5.02
N PHE A 10 -11.48 -13.17 5.90
CA PHE A 10 -10.41 -13.91 6.60
C PHE A 10 -10.89 -14.73 7.79
N ARG A 11 -12.03 -14.37 8.42
CA ARG A 11 -12.54 -15.03 9.63
C ARG A 11 -11.48 -15.30 10.74
N LYS A 12 -10.24 -14.81 10.53
CA LYS A 12 -9.09 -14.90 11.45
C LYS A 12 -8.64 -13.49 11.81
N PHE A 13 -8.50 -13.24 13.10
CA PHE A 13 -8.15 -11.93 13.65
C PHE A 13 -6.84 -11.37 13.07
N TYR A 14 -5.84 -12.23 12.86
CA TYR A 14 -4.54 -11.84 12.32
C TYR A 14 -4.61 -11.34 10.87
N GLY A 15 -5.46 -11.90 10.04
CA GLY A 15 -5.64 -11.47 8.64
C GLY A 15 -6.20 -10.04 8.49
N VAL A 16 -6.88 -9.54 9.53
CA VAL A 16 -7.39 -8.17 9.56
C VAL A 16 -6.42 -7.20 10.25
N LEU A 17 -5.77 -7.67 11.31
CA LEU A 17 -4.90 -6.82 12.15
C LEU A 17 -3.64 -6.38 11.41
N VAL A 18 -2.99 -7.29 10.68
CA VAL A 18 -1.72 -7.00 9.98
C VAL A 18 -1.87 -5.90 8.92
N PRO A 19 -2.83 -5.96 7.98
CA PRO A 19 -3.06 -4.86 7.02
C PRO A 19 -3.41 -3.54 7.70
N LEU A 20 -4.16 -3.59 8.79
CA LEU A 20 -4.59 -2.38 9.51
C LEU A 20 -3.39 -1.68 10.17
N ILE A 21 -2.53 -2.43 10.86
CA ILE A 21 -1.31 -1.88 11.48
C ILE A 21 -0.39 -1.30 10.40
N GLY A 22 -0.17 -2.02 9.30
CA GLY A 22 0.62 -1.54 8.17
C GLY A 22 0.08 -0.22 7.60
N ALA A 23 -1.24 -0.13 7.39
CA ALA A 23 -1.91 1.07 6.92
C ALA A 23 -1.74 2.25 7.90
N CYS A 24 -1.86 2.02 9.21
CA CYS A 24 -1.65 3.05 10.22
C CYS A 24 -0.20 3.58 10.21
N ILE A 25 0.78 2.69 10.20
CA ILE A 25 2.20 3.06 10.16
C ILE A 25 2.50 3.88 8.91
N GLN A 26 2.05 3.42 7.75
CA GLN A 26 2.26 4.09 6.48
C GLN A 26 1.61 5.48 6.46
N THR A 27 0.40 5.62 6.98
CA THR A 27 -0.30 6.91 7.06
C THR A 27 0.45 7.89 7.95
N VAL A 28 0.90 7.45 9.13
CA VAL A 28 1.67 8.30 10.07
C VAL A 28 2.99 8.75 9.44
N TRP A 29 3.70 7.84 8.78
CA TRP A 29 4.97 8.16 8.10
C TRP A 29 4.77 9.14 6.97
N GLY A 30 3.80 8.91 6.11
CA GLY A 30 3.50 9.79 4.99
C GLY A 30 3.08 11.19 5.43
N MET A 31 2.23 11.31 6.45
CA MET A 31 1.84 12.61 7.01
C MET A 31 3.01 13.33 7.69
N GLY A 32 3.89 12.58 8.37
CA GLY A 32 5.12 13.14 8.96
C GLY A 32 6.05 13.72 7.89
N TRP A 33 6.17 13.06 6.74
CA TRP A 33 6.96 13.52 5.60
C TRP A 33 6.41 14.85 5.01
N VAL A 34 5.09 14.96 4.84
CA VAL A 34 4.43 16.21 4.39
C VAL A 34 4.77 17.37 5.32
N GLY A 35 4.68 17.13 6.63
CA GLY A 35 5.00 18.14 7.65
C GLY A 35 6.47 18.57 7.59
N TRP A 36 7.39 17.66 7.34
CA TRP A 36 8.82 17.97 7.27
C TRP A 36 9.18 18.86 6.07
N TRP A 37 8.56 18.62 4.92
CA TRP A 37 8.80 19.42 3.72
C TRP A 37 8.03 20.76 3.71
N GLY A 38 7.24 21.04 4.75
CA GLY A 38 6.51 22.29 4.89
C GLY A 38 5.43 22.52 3.84
N PHE A 39 4.91 21.43 3.24
CA PHE A 39 3.79 21.54 2.32
C PHE A 39 2.53 21.93 3.07
N ASN A 40 1.80 22.93 2.53
CA ASN A 40 0.46 23.23 3.02
C ASN A 40 -0.46 22.03 2.76
N LEU A 41 -1.25 21.68 3.78
CA LEU A 41 -2.24 20.59 3.68
C LEU A 41 -3.43 21.05 2.81
N ASP A 42 -3.25 21.00 1.51
CA ASP A 42 -4.33 21.20 0.56
C ASP A 42 -5.24 19.97 0.51
N PRO A 43 -6.56 20.11 0.24
CA PRO A 43 -7.48 18.98 0.16
C PRO A 43 -7.02 17.89 -0.82
N LEU A 44 -6.31 18.27 -1.87
CA LEU A 44 -5.79 17.35 -2.88
C LEU A 44 -4.64 16.48 -2.32
N ILE A 45 -3.78 17.04 -1.46
CA ILE A 45 -2.70 16.31 -0.80
C ILE A 45 -3.26 15.27 0.18
N LEU A 46 -4.42 15.50 0.79
CA LEU A 46 -5.08 14.56 1.67
C LEU A 46 -5.65 13.33 0.95
N VAL A 47 -5.89 13.41 -0.36
CA VAL A 47 -6.35 12.28 -1.16
C VAL A 47 -5.26 11.21 -1.34
N ILE A 48 -3.98 11.60 -1.37
CA ILE A 48 -2.86 10.67 -1.56
C ILE A 48 -2.76 9.63 -0.44
N PRO A 49 -2.74 10.02 0.86
CA PRO A 49 -2.76 9.07 1.96
C PRO A 49 -3.89 8.05 1.84
N LEU A 50 -5.08 8.51 1.45
CA LEU A 50 -6.25 7.65 1.29
C LEU A 50 -6.05 6.61 0.19
N LEU A 51 -5.57 7.03 -0.99
CA LEU A 51 -5.35 6.14 -2.13
C LEU A 51 -4.25 5.12 -1.85
N ILE A 52 -3.12 5.57 -1.31
CA ILE A 52 -1.96 4.72 -1.04
C ILE A 52 -2.27 3.75 0.11
N THR A 53 -2.97 4.20 1.14
CA THR A 53 -3.43 3.31 2.22
C THR A 53 -4.36 2.22 1.70
N ALA A 54 -5.32 2.55 0.84
CA ALA A 54 -6.20 1.57 0.22
C ALA A 54 -5.42 0.53 -0.60
N ARG A 55 -4.40 0.97 -1.33
CA ARG A 55 -3.53 0.09 -2.11
C ARG A 55 -2.65 -0.80 -1.23
N SER A 56 -2.05 -0.23 -0.21
CA SER A 56 -1.24 -1.00 0.77
C SER A 56 -2.05 -2.12 1.42
N ILE A 57 -3.28 -1.85 1.82
CA ILE A 57 -4.16 -2.88 2.36
C ILE A 57 -4.43 -3.96 1.32
N SER A 58 -4.68 -3.58 0.06
CA SER A 58 -4.91 -4.54 -1.02
C SER A 58 -3.71 -5.47 -1.23
N HIS A 59 -2.48 -4.94 -1.26
CA HIS A 59 -1.26 -5.76 -1.36
C HIS A 59 -1.05 -6.66 -0.14
N ALA A 60 -1.29 -6.13 1.07
CA ALA A 60 -1.17 -6.92 2.29
C ALA A 60 -2.17 -8.09 2.31
N VAL A 61 -3.40 -7.86 1.85
CA VAL A 61 -4.43 -8.90 1.73
C VAL A 61 -3.99 -9.98 0.75
N GLN A 62 -3.50 -9.63 -0.44
CA GLN A 62 -3.00 -10.58 -1.43
C GLN A 62 -1.85 -11.44 -0.88
N MET A 63 -0.92 -10.82 -0.14
CA MET A 63 0.17 -11.55 0.50
C MET A 63 -0.32 -12.55 1.54
N ILE A 64 -1.25 -12.14 2.38
CA ILE A 64 -1.79 -12.99 3.45
C ILE A 64 -2.59 -14.14 2.84
N GLU A 65 -3.40 -13.87 1.81
CA GLU A 65 -4.15 -14.89 1.10
C GLU A 65 -3.23 -15.94 0.49
N ARG A 66 -2.22 -15.52 -0.26
CA ARG A 66 -1.24 -16.43 -0.87
C ARG A 66 -0.47 -17.24 0.17
N TYR A 67 -0.13 -16.61 1.29
CA TYR A 67 0.53 -17.31 2.41
C TYR A 67 -0.34 -18.43 2.99
N PHE A 68 -1.63 -18.19 3.19
CA PHE A 68 -2.53 -19.22 3.71
C PHE A 68 -2.77 -20.34 2.70
N GLU A 69 -2.90 -20.04 1.41
CA GLU A 69 -2.99 -21.06 0.35
C GLU A 69 -1.77 -22.00 0.37
N GLU A 70 -0.57 -21.43 0.39
CA GLU A 70 0.68 -22.21 0.44
C GLU A 70 0.82 -22.99 1.76
N LEU A 71 0.36 -22.42 2.87
CA LEU A 71 0.40 -23.09 4.17
C LEU A 71 -0.50 -24.33 4.21
N GLU A 72 -1.66 -24.30 3.56
CA GLU A 72 -2.56 -25.46 3.46
C GLU A 72 -1.93 -26.60 2.67
N VAL A 73 -1.15 -26.29 1.63
CA VAL A 73 -0.49 -27.29 0.78
C VAL A 73 0.79 -27.82 1.41
N THR A 74 1.63 -26.93 1.94
CA THR A 74 3.00 -27.26 2.37
C THR A 74 3.07 -27.73 3.82
N GLN A 75 2.12 -27.30 4.67
CA GLN A 75 2.08 -27.54 6.12
C GLN A 75 3.35 -27.06 6.88
N ASP A 76 4.17 -26.23 6.22
CA ASP A 76 5.42 -25.67 6.73
C ASP A 76 5.37 -24.14 6.61
N GLN A 77 5.46 -23.45 7.75
CA GLN A 77 5.32 -21.99 7.83
C GLN A 77 6.46 -21.25 7.11
N GLU A 78 7.70 -21.74 7.27
CA GLU A 78 8.87 -21.08 6.70
C GLU A 78 8.89 -21.22 5.18
N LYS A 79 8.59 -22.41 4.66
CA LYS A 79 8.54 -22.68 3.25
C LYS A 79 7.39 -21.94 2.56
N SER A 80 6.23 -21.86 3.21
CA SER A 80 5.07 -21.11 2.71
C SER A 80 5.36 -19.61 2.63
N ALA A 81 6.01 -19.04 3.65
CA ALA A 81 6.41 -17.64 3.65
C ALA A 81 7.43 -17.34 2.54
N TYR A 82 8.41 -18.20 2.35
CA TYR A 82 9.42 -18.06 1.28
C TYR A 82 8.79 -18.10 -0.11
N THR A 83 7.92 -19.08 -0.36
CA THR A 83 7.24 -19.25 -1.66
C THR A 83 6.34 -18.04 -1.95
N CYS A 84 5.53 -17.62 -0.97
CA CYS A 84 4.68 -16.44 -1.07
C CYS A 84 5.48 -15.18 -1.41
N LEU A 85 6.59 -14.95 -0.70
CA LEU A 85 7.45 -13.80 -0.95
C LEU A 85 8.06 -13.85 -2.35
N LYS A 86 8.56 -15.00 -2.78
CA LYS A 86 9.15 -15.21 -4.10
C LYS A 86 8.16 -14.93 -5.23
N ASP A 87 6.94 -15.44 -5.11
CA ASP A 87 5.92 -15.34 -6.16
C ASP A 87 5.34 -13.93 -6.26
N LEU A 88 5.20 -13.22 -5.12
CA LEU A 88 4.60 -11.88 -5.08
C LEU A 88 5.62 -10.75 -5.13
N PHE A 89 6.92 -11.02 -4.98
CA PHE A 89 7.95 -9.99 -4.99
C PHE A 89 8.01 -9.26 -6.33
N LEU A 90 8.12 -9.98 -7.42
CA LEU A 90 8.25 -9.39 -8.76
C LEU A 90 6.99 -8.59 -9.17
N PRO A 91 5.77 -9.16 -9.11
CA PRO A 91 4.55 -8.39 -9.39
C PRO A 91 4.34 -7.23 -8.41
N GLY A 92 4.73 -7.38 -7.14
CA GLY A 92 4.66 -6.29 -6.16
C GLY A 92 5.56 -5.12 -6.53
N VAL A 93 6.84 -5.38 -6.82
CA VAL A 93 7.80 -4.34 -7.23
C VAL A 93 7.38 -3.66 -8.54
N THR A 94 6.97 -4.44 -9.55
CA THR A 94 6.50 -3.86 -10.82
C THR A 94 5.24 -3.02 -10.64
N GLY A 95 4.35 -3.43 -9.75
CA GLY A 95 3.16 -2.64 -9.39
C GLY A 95 3.52 -1.30 -8.76
N VAL A 96 4.40 -1.29 -7.76
CA VAL A 96 4.87 -0.05 -7.10
C VAL A 96 5.56 0.89 -8.09
N ILE A 97 6.45 0.37 -8.94
CA ILE A 97 7.14 1.17 -9.97
C ILE A 97 6.13 1.76 -10.97
N SER A 98 5.16 0.97 -11.41
CA SER A 98 4.12 1.43 -12.33
C SER A 98 3.26 2.54 -11.73
N ASP A 99 2.90 2.41 -10.46
CA ASP A 99 2.10 3.42 -9.75
C ASP A 99 2.86 4.72 -9.56
N ALA A 100 4.10 4.62 -9.06
CA ALA A 100 4.96 5.77 -8.88
C ALA A 100 5.21 6.48 -10.22
N GLY A 101 5.47 5.72 -11.30
CA GLY A 101 5.63 6.25 -12.65
C GLY A 101 4.36 6.91 -13.17
N GLY A 102 3.20 6.29 -12.97
CA GLY A 102 1.91 6.84 -13.36
C GLY A 102 1.59 8.17 -12.67
N ILE A 103 1.86 8.25 -11.36
CA ILE A 103 1.69 9.49 -10.59
C ILE A 103 2.72 10.55 -11.05
N LEU A 104 3.96 10.15 -11.34
CA LEU A 104 5.01 11.08 -11.79
C LEU A 104 4.67 11.74 -13.13
N VAL A 105 3.95 11.07 -14.02
CA VAL A 105 3.48 11.67 -15.29
C VAL A 105 2.63 12.91 -15.05
N LEU A 106 1.93 13.00 -13.92
CA LEU A 106 1.16 14.20 -13.56
C LEU A 106 2.04 15.43 -13.32
N SER A 107 3.37 15.25 -13.13
CA SER A 107 4.30 16.39 -12.97
C SER A 107 4.42 17.25 -14.23
N VAL A 108 4.00 16.74 -15.40
CA VAL A 108 3.98 17.49 -16.66
C VAL A 108 2.81 18.47 -16.71
N ALA A 109 1.84 18.38 -15.79
CA ALA A 109 0.72 19.29 -15.74
C ALA A 109 1.18 20.71 -15.35
N THR A 110 0.65 21.70 -16.04
CA THR A 110 0.94 23.13 -15.83
C THR A 110 0.30 23.71 -14.57
N ILE A 111 -0.38 22.90 -13.78
CA ILE A 111 -1.07 23.32 -12.56
C ILE A 111 -0.16 23.02 -11.36
N PRO A 112 0.32 24.05 -10.62
CA PRO A 112 1.28 23.86 -9.52
C PRO A 112 0.82 22.89 -8.41
N LEU A 113 -0.49 22.78 -8.23
CA LEU A 113 -1.09 21.88 -7.26
C LEU A 113 -0.94 20.40 -7.67
N ILE A 114 -1.09 20.12 -8.98
CA ILE A 114 -0.93 18.77 -9.55
C ILE A 114 0.54 18.37 -9.59
N GLU A 115 1.43 19.31 -9.86
CA GLU A 115 2.87 19.08 -9.84
C GLU A 115 3.35 18.67 -8.44
N LYS A 116 2.91 19.36 -7.39
CA LYS A 116 3.19 18.98 -5.99
C LYS A 116 2.65 17.58 -5.66
N LEU A 117 1.43 17.29 -6.12
CA LEU A 117 0.81 15.98 -5.96
C LEU A 117 1.64 14.88 -6.63
N ALA A 118 2.19 15.13 -7.82
CA ALA A 118 2.99 14.17 -8.57
C ALA A 118 4.28 13.81 -7.82
N TYR A 119 5.04 14.80 -7.37
CA TYR A 119 6.28 14.56 -6.63
C TYR A 119 6.04 13.85 -5.30
N TYR A 120 5.07 14.35 -4.53
CA TYR A 120 4.75 13.79 -3.24
C TYR A 120 4.15 12.38 -3.33
N GLY A 121 3.18 12.19 -4.22
CA GLY A 121 2.54 10.90 -4.42
C GLY A 121 3.48 9.83 -4.98
N SER A 122 4.36 10.19 -5.93
CA SER A 122 5.37 9.27 -6.45
C SER A 122 6.35 8.83 -5.37
N PHE A 123 6.83 9.77 -4.56
CA PHE A 123 7.74 9.44 -3.46
C PHE A 123 7.09 8.54 -2.41
N TRP A 124 5.83 8.80 -2.08
CA TRP A 124 5.13 7.99 -1.08
C TRP A 124 4.71 6.61 -1.62
N ALA A 125 4.55 6.45 -2.93
CA ALA A 125 4.24 5.16 -3.54
C ALA A 125 5.39 4.15 -3.44
N PHE A 126 6.63 4.61 -3.28
CA PHE A 126 7.83 3.81 -2.99
C PHE A 126 7.93 3.45 -1.51
#